data_ebf84723bf4a61db074acc9acb5d29f6
#
_entry.id   ebf84723bf4a61db074acc9acb5d29f6
#
_cell.length_a   1.000
_cell.length_b   1.000
_cell.length_c   1.000
_cell.angle_alpha   90.00
_cell.angle_beta   90.00
_cell.angle_gamma   90.00
#
_symmetry.space_group_name_H-M   'P 1'
#
loop_
_entity.id
_entity.type
_entity.pdbx_description
1 polymer ?
#
loop_
_entity_poly.entity_id
_entity_poly.type
_entity_poly.pdbx_seq_one_letter_code
_entity_poly.pdbx_strand_id
1 'polypeptide(L)'
;MNIFPETPQALLKKIAELSNGADEIVWKELIELYAPALRLFVKLRDSNLPDVDVEDVVQEVFIKLVEVLRRQAYDNARGRFRAYLAVMVRRILVDRYRRRMARPDMDAAAAIEELDQEAGSPDAGTILDAKWRLACHIAAERHVLEKSAISDQSREVYRLSAVDGLSNAQIAKQLNLKENAVRRIKSRVAAMVEAIERTLYE
;
A
#
# COMPACT_ATOMS: atom_id res chain seq x y z
N MET A 1 -6.27 -23.11 -5.38
CA MET A 1 -5.49 -21.89 -5.62
C MET A 1 -5.95 -20.85 -4.62
N ASN A 2 -5.10 -20.46 -3.72
CA ASN A 2 -5.48 -19.51 -2.64
C ASN A 2 -5.71 -18.14 -3.29
N ILE A 3 -6.92 -17.63 -3.24
CA ILE A 3 -7.33 -16.36 -3.88
C ILE A 3 -6.80 -15.16 -3.09
N PHE A 4 -6.39 -15.38 -1.85
CA PHE A 4 -5.90 -14.34 -0.96
C PHE A 4 -4.38 -14.44 -0.84
N PRO A 5 -3.65 -13.30 -0.88
CA PRO A 5 -2.22 -13.30 -0.61
C PRO A 5 -1.97 -13.82 0.81
N GLU A 6 -0.81 -14.44 0.99
CA GLU A 6 -0.36 -14.84 2.33
C GLU A 6 -0.21 -13.61 3.23
N THR A 7 -0.43 -13.80 4.53
CA THR A 7 -0.21 -12.71 5.49
C THR A 7 1.25 -12.23 5.43
N PRO A 8 1.51 -10.93 5.65
CA PRO A 8 2.87 -10.39 5.67
C PRO A 8 3.81 -11.19 6.57
N GLN A 9 3.31 -11.64 7.71
CA GLN A 9 4.08 -12.44 8.65
C GLN A 9 4.52 -13.79 8.05
N ALA A 10 3.63 -14.46 7.29
CA ALA A 10 3.98 -15.71 6.61
C ALA A 10 5.01 -15.48 5.52
N LEU A 11 4.88 -14.42 4.71
CA LEU A 11 5.85 -14.04 3.70
C LEU A 11 7.19 -13.64 4.32
N LEU A 12 7.19 -12.82 5.37
CA LEU A 12 8.41 -12.40 6.08
C LEU A 12 9.12 -13.58 6.72
N LYS A 13 8.37 -14.53 7.30
CA LYS A 13 8.92 -15.76 7.86
C LYS A 13 9.57 -16.63 6.78
N LYS A 14 8.90 -16.83 5.64
CA LYS A 14 9.48 -17.53 4.49
C LYS A 14 10.78 -16.88 4.03
N ILE A 15 10.80 -15.55 3.89
CA ILE A 15 12.01 -14.82 3.48
C ILE A 15 13.13 -14.99 4.51
N ALA A 16 12.84 -14.96 5.81
CA ALA A 16 13.83 -15.14 6.88
C ALA A 16 14.37 -16.58 6.95
N GLU A 17 13.55 -17.58 6.62
CA GLU A 17 13.93 -19.00 6.62
C GLU A 17 14.75 -19.39 5.37
N LEU A 18 14.61 -18.65 4.28
CA LEU A 18 15.32 -18.88 3.01
C LEU A 18 16.72 -18.26 3.07
N SER A 19 17.65 -18.92 3.76
CA SER A 19 18.98 -18.39 4.10
C SER A 19 19.93 -18.09 2.95
N ASN A 20 19.66 -18.48 1.67
CA ASN A 20 20.60 -18.24 0.54
C ASN A 20 19.95 -18.17 -0.83
N GLY A 21 18.95 -17.37 -1.01
CA GLY A 21 18.23 -17.19 -2.26
C GLY A 21 16.76 -17.41 -1.98
N ALA A 22 16.18 -16.46 -1.25
CA ALA A 22 14.73 -16.38 -1.17
C ALA A 22 14.21 -16.55 -2.58
N ASP A 23 13.36 -17.56 -2.78
CA ASP A 23 12.77 -17.82 -4.07
C ASP A 23 12.34 -16.48 -4.66
N GLU A 24 12.82 -16.17 -5.84
CA GLU A 24 12.45 -14.97 -6.59
C GLU A 24 10.93 -14.77 -6.59
N ILE A 25 10.20 -15.87 -6.49
CA ILE A 25 8.75 -15.92 -6.35
C ILE A 25 8.27 -15.24 -5.07
N VAL A 26 8.86 -15.51 -3.92
CA VAL A 26 8.43 -14.93 -2.62
C VAL A 26 8.71 -13.43 -2.56
N TRP A 27 9.86 -13.01 -3.10
CA TRP A 27 10.16 -11.58 -3.24
C TRP A 27 9.21 -10.89 -4.20
N LYS A 28 8.91 -11.51 -5.33
CA LYS A 28 7.96 -10.99 -6.29
C LYS A 28 6.58 -10.81 -5.66
N GLU A 29 6.08 -11.81 -4.90
CA GLU A 29 4.81 -11.71 -4.18
C GLU A 29 4.81 -10.55 -3.17
N LEU A 30 5.88 -10.37 -2.39
CA LEU A 30 6.00 -9.27 -1.45
C LEU A 30 5.98 -7.91 -2.17
N ILE A 31 6.74 -7.77 -3.25
CA ILE A 31 6.81 -6.53 -4.04
C ILE A 31 5.44 -6.25 -4.67
N GLU A 32 4.82 -7.24 -5.30
CA GLU A 32 3.50 -7.08 -5.94
C GLU A 32 2.41 -6.69 -4.96
N LEU A 33 2.51 -7.17 -3.72
CA LEU A 33 1.56 -6.85 -2.67
C LEU A 33 1.77 -5.44 -2.10
N TYR A 34 3.02 -5.07 -1.79
CA TYR A 34 3.32 -3.84 -1.05
C TYR A 34 3.68 -2.63 -1.92
N ALA A 35 4.23 -2.82 -3.13
CA ALA A 35 4.64 -1.70 -3.97
C ALA A 35 3.51 -0.73 -4.30
N PRO A 36 2.27 -1.17 -4.63
CA PRO A 36 1.17 -0.25 -4.88
C PRO A 36 0.83 0.62 -3.66
N ALA A 37 0.79 0.02 -2.46
CA ALA A 37 0.52 0.76 -1.22
C ALA A 37 1.66 1.72 -0.87
N LEU A 38 2.91 1.30 -1.06
CA LEU A 38 4.09 2.15 -0.84
C LEU A 38 4.11 3.36 -1.79
N ARG A 39 3.81 3.19 -3.08
CA ARG A 39 3.71 4.30 -4.04
C ARG A 39 2.71 5.34 -3.58
N LEU A 40 1.50 4.90 -3.25
CA LEU A 40 0.44 5.77 -2.76
C LEU A 40 0.82 6.44 -1.45
N PHE A 41 1.44 5.69 -0.53
CA PHE A 41 1.89 6.23 0.74
C PHE A 41 2.97 7.31 0.55
N VAL A 42 3.94 7.10 -0.32
CA VAL A 42 4.96 8.10 -0.68
C VAL A 42 4.31 9.36 -1.26
N LYS A 43 3.35 9.21 -2.18
CA LYS A 43 2.59 10.34 -2.76
C LYS A 43 1.73 11.09 -1.72
N LEU A 44 1.16 10.39 -0.75
CA LEU A 44 0.42 11.01 0.36
C LEU A 44 1.35 11.75 1.35
N ARG A 45 2.64 11.41 1.36
CA ARG A 45 3.67 12.11 2.14
C ARG A 45 4.20 13.35 1.42
N ASP A 46 4.36 13.25 0.12
CA ASP A 46 4.78 14.34 -0.76
C ASP A 46 4.06 14.22 -2.12
N SER A 47 2.99 15.00 -2.27
CA SER A 47 2.19 15.02 -3.50
C SER A 47 2.95 15.59 -4.70
N ASN A 48 3.97 16.41 -4.47
CA ASN A 48 4.75 17.08 -5.52
C ASN A 48 5.92 16.22 -6.00
N LEU A 49 6.22 15.11 -5.32
CA LEU A 49 7.32 14.23 -5.73
C LEU A 49 7.02 13.63 -7.13
N PRO A 50 7.91 13.79 -8.13
CA PRO A 50 7.74 13.17 -9.45
C PRO A 50 7.59 11.66 -9.37
N ASP A 51 6.84 11.07 -10.29
CA ASP A 51 6.56 9.62 -10.27
C ASP A 51 7.85 8.78 -10.36
N VAL A 52 8.85 9.25 -11.12
CA VAL A 52 10.16 8.61 -11.19
C VAL A 52 10.83 8.56 -9.80
N ASP A 53 10.79 9.66 -9.07
CA ASP A 53 11.33 9.73 -7.72
C ASP A 53 10.54 8.86 -6.72
N VAL A 54 9.22 8.72 -6.91
CA VAL A 54 8.38 7.79 -6.12
C VAL A 54 8.84 6.35 -6.34
N GLU A 55 9.07 5.94 -7.59
CA GLU A 55 9.57 4.59 -7.92
C GLU A 55 10.94 4.35 -7.29
N ASP A 56 11.84 5.33 -7.36
CA ASP A 56 13.16 5.24 -6.73
C ASP A 56 13.06 5.05 -5.21
N VAL A 57 12.16 5.80 -4.54
CA VAL A 57 11.94 5.66 -3.09
C VAL A 57 11.41 4.26 -2.77
N VAL A 58 10.43 3.78 -3.54
CA VAL A 58 9.88 2.44 -3.35
C VAL A 58 10.93 1.35 -3.56
N GLN A 59 11.75 1.49 -4.60
CA GLN A 59 12.86 0.57 -4.86
C GLN A 59 13.88 0.58 -3.72
N GLU A 60 14.27 1.76 -3.21
CA GLU A 60 15.19 1.89 -2.08
C GLU A 60 14.63 1.26 -0.80
N VAL A 61 13.31 1.37 -0.56
CA VAL A 61 12.62 0.67 0.54
C VAL A 61 12.82 -0.83 0.42
N PHE A 62 12.58 -1.42 -0.75
CA PHE A 62 12.74 -2.86 -0.93
C PHE A 62 14.18 -3.32 -0.81
N ILE A 63 15.16 -2.56 -1.32
CA ILE A 63 16.58 -2.85 -1.16
C ILE A 63 16.94 -2.91 0.34
N LYS A 64 16.57 -1.88 1.11
CA LYS A 64 16.84 -1.85 2.56
C LYS A 64 16.09 -2.95 3.31
N LEU A 65 14.86 -3.26 2.88
CA LEU A 65 14.09 -4.35 3.48
C LEU A 65 14.77 -5.71 3.28
N VAL A 66 15.28 -5.97 2.06
CA VAL A 66 16.07 -7.18 1.77
C VAL A 66 17.26 -7.30 2.71
N GLU A 67 18.02 -6.21 2.90
CA GLU A 67 19.17 -6.21 3.80
C GLU A 67 18.80 -6.54 5.25
N VAL A 68 17.72 -5.92 5.74
CA VAL A 68 17.23 -6.12 7.12
C VAL A 68 16.73 -7.54 7.33
N LEU A 69 15.96 -8.08 6.39
CA LEU A 69 15.43 -9.43 6.48
C LEU A 69 16.53 -10.48 6.39
N ARG A 70 17.52 -10.30 5.51
CA ARG A 70 18.69 -11.19 5.42
C ARG A 70 19.53 -11.21 6.71
N ARG A 71 19.61 -10.09 7.42
CA ARG A 71 20.32 -10.00 8.72
C ARG A 71 19.45 -10.48 9.89
N GLN A 72 18.24 -10.97 9.65
CA GLN A 72 17.25 -11.31 10.69
C GLN A 72 17.05 -10.17 11.71
N ALA A 73 17.24 -8.92 11.25
CA ALA A 73 17.19 -7.74 12.11
C ALA A 73 15.75 -7.19 12.28
N TYR A 74 14.79 -7.75 11.57
CA TYR A 74 13.39 -7.42 11.79
C TYR A 74 12.81 -8.27 12.91
N ASP A 75 12.31 -7.61 13.95
CA ASP A 75 11.68 -8.23 15.11
C ASP A 75 10.24 -7.72 15.25
N ASN A 76 9.28 -8.62 15.06
CA ASN A 76 7.85 -8.34 15.22
C ASN A 76 7.48 -7.85 16.64
N ALA A 77 8.26 -8.21 17.66
CA ALA A 77 8.04 -7.76 19.03
C ALA A 77 8.30 -6.26 19.20
N ARG A 78 9.07 -5.65 18.29
CA ARG A 78 9.42 -4.22 18.33
C ARG A 78 8.41 -3.33 17.60
N GLY A 79 7.39 -3.89 16.96
CA GLY A 79 6.35 -3.13 16.29
C GLY A 79 5.81 -3.79 15.03
N ARG A 80 4.72 -3.23 14.53
CA ARG A 80 4.06 -3.74 13.34
C ARG A 80 4.89 -3.45 12.08
N PHE A 81 4.87 -4.36 11.11
CA PHE A 81 5.64 -4.25 9.87
C PHE A 81 5.36 -2.95 9.11
N ARG A 82 4.11 -2.53 9.06
CA ARG A 82 3.71 -1.25 8.44
C ARG A 82 4.40 -0.03 9.07
N ALA A 83 4.49 0.00 10.40
CA ALA A 83 5.17 1.10 11.10
C ALA A 83 6.66 1.14 10.74
N TYR A 84 7.27 -0.02 10.61
CA TYR A 84 8.64 -0.15 10.15
C TYR A 84 8.82 0.38 8.72
N LEU A 85 7.94 -0.01 7.79
CA LEU A 85 7.94 0.51 6.40
C LEU A 85 7.75 2.04 6.37
N ALA A 86 6.80 2.56 7.16
CA ALA A 86 6.53 3.99 7.22
C ALA A 86 7.74 4.80 7.72
N VAL A 87 8.43 4.30 8.74
CA VAL A 87 9.68 4.91 9.23
C VAL A 87 10.78 4.85 8.16
N MET A 88 10.86 3.73 7.44
CA MET A 88 11.84 3.57 6.36
C MET A 88 11.60 4.56 5.22
N VAL A 89 10.35 4.71 4.76
CA VAL A 89 9.97 5.71 3.74
C VAL A 89 10.35 7.12 4.21
N ARG A 90 9.98 7.49 5.45
CA ARG A 90 10.33 8.80 5.99
C ARG A 90 11.83 9.06 5.96
N ARG A 91 12.65 8.12 6.44
CA ARG A 91 14.12 8.26 6.44
C ARG A 91 14.67 8.46 5.03
N ILE A 92 14.19 7.67 4.07
CA ILE A 92 14.62 7.79 2.68
C ILE A 92 14.27 9.17 2.11
N LEU A 93 13.04 9.66 2.33
CA LEU A 93 12.61 10.98 1.88
C LEU A 93 13.47 12.09 2.50
N VAL A 94 13.67 12.08 3.81
CA VAL A 94 14.53 13.07 4.50
C VAL A 94 15.95 13.04 3.95
N ASP A 95 16.55 11.85 3.74
CA ASP A 95 17.89 11.73 3.19
C ASP A 95 17.98 12.23 1.73
N ARG A 96 16.90 12.04 0.93
CA ARG A 96 16.83 12.60 -0.44
C ARG A 96 16.77 14.12 -0.40
N TYR A 97 15.94 14.70 0.46
CA TYR A 97 15.85 16.16 0.60
C TYR A 97 17.15 16.78 1.11
N ARG A 98 17.80 16.18 2.10
CA ARG A 98 19.10 16.64 2.58
C ARG A 98 20.16 16.63 1.47
N ARG A 99 20.17 15.61 0.62
CA ARG A 99 21.07 15.55 -0.56
C ARG A 99 20.72 16.62 -1.60
N ARG A 100 19.44 16.97 -1.79
CA ARG A 100 19.02 18.07 -2.67
C ARG A 100 19.39 19.43 -2.08
N MET A 101 19.28 19.64 -0.77
CA MET A 101 19.68 20.88 -0.09
C MET A 101 21.18 21.16 -0.18
N ALA A 102 22.03 20.16 -0.44
CA ALA A 102 23.42 20.39 -0.79
C ALA A 102 23.59 21.10 -2.14
N ARG A 103 22.50 21.23 -2.92
CA ARG A 103 22.32 22.13 -4.06
C ARG A 103 21.28 23.16 -3.64
N PRO A 104 21.43 24.48 -3.93
CA PRO A 104 20.51 25.51 -3.43
C PRO A 104 19.11 25.34 -4.04
N ASP A 105 18.26 24.66 -3.31
CA ASP A 105 16.87 24.39 -3.67
C ASP A 105 16.01 24.63 -2.42
N MET A 106 15.27 25.76 -2.39
CA MET A 106 14.51 26.22 -1.20
C MET A 106 13.33 25.27 -0.88
N ASP A 107 12.80 24.52 -1.85
CA ASP A 107 11.63 23.66 -1.66
C ASP A 107 11.93 22.42 -0.80
N ALA A 108 13.18 21.97 -0.76
CA ALA A 108 13.60 20.82 0.02
C ALA A 108 13.58 21.08 1.54
N ALA A 109 13.82 22.33 1.98
CA ALA A 109 13.79 22.71 3.38
C ALA A 109 12.36 22.64 3.95
N ALA A 110 11.39 23.16 3.21
CA ALA A 110 9.98 23.14 3.61
C ALA A 110 9.46 21.68 3.68
N ALA A 111 9.83 20.82 2.74
CA ALA A 111 9.45 19.42 2.76
C ALA A 111 10.03 18.64 3.95
N ILE A 112 11.28 18.92 4.34
CA ILE A 112 11.88 18.33 5.56
C ILE A 112 11.15 18.82 6.80
N GLU A 113 10.88 20.13 6.90
CA GLU A 113 10.19 20.72 8.03
C GLU A 113 8.78 20.12 8.19
N GLU A 114 8.03 19.94 7.11
CA GLU A 114 6.72 19.28 7.13
C GLU A 114 6.83 17.82 7.63
N LEU A 115 7.79 17.05 7.14
CA LEU A 115 8.05 15.68 7.58
C LEU A 115 8.48 15.61 9.06
N ASP A 116 9.22 16.59 9.55
CA ASP A 116 9.67 16.66 10.95
C ASP A 116 8.58 17.15 11.87
N GLN A 117 7.74 18.11 11.45
CA GLN A 117 6.55 18.57 12.19
C GLN A 117 5.52 17.44 12.32
N GLU A 118 5.25 16.68 11.27
CA GLU A 118 4.40 15.48 11.36
C GLU A 118 4.94 14.48 12.41
N ALA A 119 6.26 14.30 12.49
CA ALA A 119 6.87 13.37 13.45
C ALA A 119 6.87 13.87 14.89
N GLY A 120 6.89 15.18 15.10
CA GLY A 120 6.87 15.82 16.42
C GLY A 120 5.46 16.09 16.96
N SER A 121 4.42 15.93 16.14
CA SER A 121 3.04 16.13 16.54
C SER A 121 2.57 15.01 17.50
N PRO A 122 1.78 15.32 18.55
CA PRO A 122 1.13 14.33 19.40
C PRO A 122 0.29 13.32 18.58
N ASP A 123 -0.23 13.75 17.43
CA ASP A 123 -1.04 12.95 16.52
C ASP A 123 -0.24 12.32 15.36
N ALA A 124 1.08 12.41 15.35
CA ALA A 124 1.93 11.93 14.26
C ALA A 124 1.68 10.46 13.92
N GLY A 125 1.53 9.63 14.94
CA GLY A 125 1.21 8.21 14.77
C GLY A 125 -0.14 7.99 14.11
N THR A 126 -1.15 8.77 14.49
CA THR A 126 -2.51 8.69 13.97
C THR A 126 -2.59 9.15 12.51
N ILE A 127 -1.94 10.25 12.18
CA ILE A 127 -1.88 10.78 10.80
C ILE A 127 -1.16 9.79 9.88
N LEU A 128 -0.02 9.27 10.33
CA LEU A 128 0.76 8.28 9.60
C LEU A 128 -0.05 7.00 9.35
N ASP A 129 -0.74 6.52 10.38
CA ASP A 129 -1.59 5.34 10.32
C ASP A 129 -2.78 5.56 9.36
N ALA A 130 -3.40 6.73 9.37
CA ALA A 130 -4.49 7.08 8.46
C ALA A 130 -4.02 7.13 6.99
N LYS A 131 -2.89 7.78 6.71
CA LYS A 131 -2.29 7.81 5.37
C LYS A 131 -1.94 6.40 4.87
N TRP A 132 -1.35 5.58 5.73
CA TRP A 132 -1.03 4.19 5.40
C TRP A 132 -2.30 3.37 5.11
N ARG A 133 -3.33 3.50 5.96
CA ARG A 133 -4.61 2.80 5.77
C ARG A 133 -5.26 3.18 4.44
N LEU A 134 -5.28 4.47 4.11
CA LEU A 134 -5.80 4.94 2.82
C LEU A 134 -5.02 4.33 1.64
N ALA A 135 -3.70 4.31 1.72
CA ALA A 135 -2.86 3.70 0.69
C ALA A 135 -3.13 2.19 0.55
N CYS A 136 -3.28 1.47 1.67
CA CYS A 136 -3.65 0.04 1.66
C CYS A 136 -5.03 -0.20 1.05
N HIS A 137 -6.02 0.62 1.40
CA HIS A 137 -7.36 0.52 0.85
C HIS A 137 -7.37 0.69 -0.67
N ILE A 138 -6.78 1.76 -1.19
CA ILE A 138 -6.70 2.02 -2.64
C ILE A 138 -5.91 0.91 -3.36
N ALA A 139 -4.82 0.43 -2.77
CA ALA A 139 -4.03 -0.65 -3.34
C ALA A 139 -4.81 -1.98 -3.38
N ALA A 140 -5.55 -2.30 -2.32
CA ALA A 140 -6.41 -3.47 -2.23
C ALA A 140 -7.55 -3.42 -3.26
N GLU A 141 -8.20 -2.27 -3.38
CA GLU A 141 -9.25 -2.03 -4.38
C GLU A 141 -8.74 -2.24 -5.80
N ARG A 142 -7.61 -1.63 -6.14
CA ARG A 142 -6.96 -1.82 -7.44
C ARG A 142 -6.60 -3.29 -7.68
N HIS A 143 -6.03 -3.97 -6.71
CA HIS A 143 -5.67 -5.38 -6.81
C HIS A 143 -6.90 -6.26 -7.11
N VAL A 144 -8.01 -6.05 -6.39
CA VAL A 144 -9.27 -6.79 -6.64
C VAL A 144 -9.79 -6.53 -8.04
N LEU A 145 -9.80 -5.28 -8.47
CA LEU A 145 -10.35 -4.90 -9.77
C LEU A 145 -9.48 -5.34 -10.95
N GLU A 146 -8.17 -5.34 -10.82
CA GLU A 146 -7.26 -5.62 -11.93
C GLU A 146 -6.77 -7.08 -11.97
N LYS A 147 -6.50 -7.67 -10.80
CA LYS A 147 -5.79 -8.97 -10.71
C LYS A 147 -6.65 -10.13 -10.22
N SER A 148 -7.78 -9.85 -9.53
CA SER A 148 -8.63 -10.94 -9.03
C SER A 148 -9.53 -11.54 -10.12
N ALA A 149 -9.83 -12.83 -9.98
CA ALA A 149 -10.71 -13.55 -10.88
C ALA A 149 -12.21 -13.21 -10.64
N ILE A 150 -12.55 -11.93 -10.73
CA ILE A 150 -13.94 -11.45 -10.69
C ILE A 150 -14.44 -11.22 -12.12
N SER A 151 -15.75 -11.43 -12.34
CA SER A 151 -16.35 -11.18 -13.65
C SER A 151 -16.35 -9.69 -14.01
N ASP A 152 -16.33 -9.38 -15.31
CA ASP A 152 -16.44 -8.00 -15.80
C ASP A 152 -17.70 -7.31 -15.31
N GLN A 153 -18.80 -8.04 -15.21
CA GLN A 153 -20.04 -7.53 -14.59
C GLN A 153 -19.82 -7.13 -13.11
N SER A 154 -19.03 -7.88 -12.35
CA SER A 154 -18.73 -7.52 -10.95
C SER A 154 -17.82 -6.29 -10.87
N ARG A 155 -16.85 -6.15 -11.77
CA ARG A 155 -16.02 -4.95 -11.88
C ARG A 155 -16.87 -3.73 -12.19
N GLU A 156 -17.76 -3.85 -13.16
CA GLU A 156 -18.60 -2.74 -13.57
C GLU A 156 -19.61 -2.33 -12.50
N VAL A 157 -20.26 -3.28 -11.82
CA VAL A 157 -21.14 -2.99 -10.68
C VAL A 157 -20.38 -2.24 -9.58
N TYR A 158 -19.15 -2.67 -9.27
CA TYR A 158 -18.35 -2.03 -8.25
C TYR A 158 -17.90 -0.63 -8.67
N ARG A 159 -17.42 -0.47 -9.91
CA ARG A 159 -17.01 0.82 -10.48
C ARG A 159 -18.14 1.84 -10.43
N LEU A 160 -19.33 1.48 -10.95
CA LEU A 160 -20.51 2.36 -10.95
C LEU A 160 -20.93 2.77 -9.53
N SER A 161 -20.70 1.91 -8.55
CA SER A 161 -21.00 2.23 -7.16
C SER A 161 -19.92 3.07 -6.47
N ALA A 162 -18.65 2.71 -6.61
CA ALA A 162 -17.55 3.33 -5.87
C ALA A 162 -17.05 4.63 -6.52
N VAL A 163 -17.00 4.67 -7.85
CA VAL A 163 -16.48 5.82 -8.60
C VAL A 163 -17.61 6.78 -9.01
N ASP A 164 -18.68 6.23 -9.59
CA ASP A 164 -19.78 7.05 -10.13
C ASP A 164 -20.86 7.35 -9.08
N GLY A 165 -20.79 6.73 -7.91
CA GLY A 165 -21.71 6.99 -6.77
C GLY A 165 -23.15 6.57 -7.02
N LEU A 166 -23.40 5.67 -7.99
CA LEU A 166 -24.76 5.26 -8.35
C LEU A 166 -25.40 4.37 -7.27
N SER A 167 -26.71 4.58 -7.08
CA SER A 167 -27.52 3.73 -6.21
C SER A 167 -27.71 2.31 -6.77
N ASN A 168 -28.05 1.34 -5.92
CA ASN A 168 -28.29 -0.03 -6.37
C ASN A 168 -29.40 -0.12 -7.43
N ALA A 169 -30.44 0.70 -7.32
CA ALA A 169 -31.53 0.77 -8.29
C ALA A 169 -31.06 1.28 -9.66
N GLN A 170 -30.22 2.34 -9.68
CA GLN A 170 -29.67 2.89 -10.91
C GLN A 170 -28.75 1.88 -11.60
N ILE A 171 -27.87 1.22 -10.85
CA ILE A 171 -26.95 0.18 -11.36
C ILE A 171 -27.77 -1.01 -11.92
N ALA A 172 -28.80 -1.45 -11.16
CA ALA A 172 -29.68 -2.53 -11.57
C ALA A 172 -30.38 -2.23 -12.91
N LYS A 173 -30.88 -1.00 -13.06
CA LYS A 173 -31.51 -0.55 -14.31
C LYS A 173 -30.49 -0.48 -15.46
N GLN A 174 -29.30 0.09 -15.23
CA GLN A 174 -28.27 0.28 -16.24
C GLN A 174 -27.70 -1.04 -16.77
N LEU A 175 -27.49 -2.02 -15.88
CA LEU A 175 -26.89 -3.31 -16.22
C LEU A 175 -27.92 -4.42 -16.43
N ASN A 176 -29.22 -4.10 -16.44
CA ASN A 176 -30.33 -5.06 -16.52
C ASN A 176 -30.22 -6.21 -15.49
N LEU A 177 -29.99 -5.83 -14.24
CA LEU A 177 -29.85 -6.74 -13.10
C LEU A 177 -30.98 -6.55 -12.09
N LYS A 178 -31.16 -7.52 -11.20
CA LYS A 178 -32.00 -7.34 -9.99
C LYS A 178 -31.19 -6.58 -8.93
N GLU A 179 -31.81 -5.67 -8.21
CA GLU A 179 -31.12 -4.91 -7.13
C GLU A 179 -30.44 -5.82 -6.09
N ASN A 180 -31.07 -6.95 -5.76
CA ASN A 180 -30.50 -7.94 -4.86
C ASN A 180 -29.22 -8.60 -5.43
N ALA A 181 -29.10 -8.72 -6.76
CA ALA A 181 -27.87 -9.19 -7.40
C ALA A 181 -26.77 -8.13 -7.28
N VAL A 182 -27.11 -6.86 -7.54
CA VAL A 182 -26.19 -5.73 -7.36
C VAL A 182 -25.66 -5.69 -5.93
N ARG A 183 -26.56 -5.77 -4.92
CA ARG A 183 -26.17 -5.78 -3.50
C ARG A 183 -25.22 -6.92 -3.15
N ARG A 184 -25.49 -8.15 -3.62
CA ARG A 184 -24.63 -9.30 -3.40
C ARG A 184 -23.26 -9.16 -4.06
N ILE A 185 -23.20 -8.63 -5.28
CA ILE A 185 -21.94 -8.39 -5.98
C ILE A 185 -21.12 -7.37 -5.20
N LYS A 186 -21.70 -6.23 -4.84
CA LYS A 186 -21.02 -5.19 -4.05
C LYS A 186 -20.46 -5.74 -2.74
N SER A 187 -21.28 -6.47 -1.97
CA SER A 187 -20.86 -7.06 -0.70
C SER A 187 -19.71 -8.05 -0.88
N ARG A 188 -19.76 -8.89 -1.92
CA ARG A 188 -18.68 -9.84 -2.21
C ARG A 188 -17.36 -9.13 -2.60
N VAL A 189 -17.42 -8.14 -3.48
CA VAL A 189 -16.23 -7.38 -3.90
C VAL A 189 -15.66 -6.60 -2.72
N ALA A 190 -16.51 -5.94 -1.92
CA ALA A 190 -16.09 -5.23 -0.72
C ALA A 190 -15.40 -6.16 0.29
N ALA A 191 -15.91 -7.37 0.50
CA ALA A 191 -15.28 -8.35 1.39
C ALA A 191 -13.89 -8.80 0.86
N MET A 192 -13.72 -8.91 -0.47
CA MET A 192 -12.41 -9.20 -1.06
C MET A 192 -11.42 -8.05 -0.85
N VAL A 193 -11.87 -6.80 -1.04
CA VAL A 193 -11.05 -5.61 -0.80
C VAL A 193 -10.63 -5.56 0.68
N GLU A 194 -11.58 -5.74 1.60
CA GLU A 194 -11.31 -5.74 3.05
C GLU A 194 -10.30 -6.83 3.45
N ALA A 195 -10.39 -8.02 2.86
CA ALA A 195 -9.46 -9.10 3.16
C ALA A 195 -8.02 -8.77 2.73
N ILE A 196 -7.83 -8.17 1.55
CA ILE A 196 -6.52 -7.73 1.07
C ILE A 196 -6.03 -6.51 1.88
N GLU A 197 -6.92 -5.54 2.14
CA GLU A 197 -6.58 -4.39 2.98
C GLU A 197 -6.06 -4.83 4.35
N ARG A 198 -6.72 -5.79 4.99
CA ARG A 198 -6.29 -6.36 6.27
C ARG A 198 -4.90 -6.95 6.18
N THR A 199 -4.61 -7.70 5.12
CA THR A 199 -3.29 -8.29 4.88
C THR A 199 -2.19 -7.22 4.73
N LEU A 200 -2.49 -6.11 4.05
CA LEU A 200 -1.56 -4.99 3.88
C LEU A 200 -1.40 -4.15 5.16
N TYR A 201 -2.44 -4.12 6.00
CA TYR A 201 -2.48 -3.27 7.18
C TYR A 201 -1.87 -3.95 8.42
N GLU A 202 -1.87 -5.28 8.52
CA GLU A 202 -1.24 -6.03 9.62
C GLU A 202 0.28 -5.98 9.54
#